data_ab31efa60f540077f3000c8766c92bfc
#
_entry.id   ab31efa60f540077f3000c8766c92bfc
#
_cell.length_a   1.000
_cell.length_b   1.000
_cell.length_c   1.000
_cell.angle_alpha   90.00
_cell.angle_beta   90.00
_cell.angle_gamma   90.00
#
_symmetry.space_group_name_H-M   'P 1'
#
loop_
_entity.id
_entity.type
_entity.pdbx_description
1 polymer ?
#
loop_
_entity_poly.entity_id
_entity_poly.type
_entity_poly.pdbx_seq_one_letter_code
_entity_poly.pdbx_strand_id
1 'polypeptide(L)'
;VEPQSNSPKKILFIDEQPICRLGMESLIERYPQFNLLGFATKLDDVEPSSISPDIIAIDIVVAKTNGIRALKDLKRKFSHASILVVTSHDETLFAERCLRAGAKGFSMKTAPIEELIQALGDVSRGRLYLSSKMRALILNRISEHEAERSRSRFERLSDRELLVIQHISQSMDNREIAKQMKISIKTIESHRSRIKSKLQLSSPSELVRFAMRLQNKAF
;
A
#
# COMPACT_ATOMS: atom_id res chain seq x y z
N VAL A 1 20.44 4.74 -26.63
CA VAL A 1 19.83 3.52 -26.06
C VAL A 1 20.91 2.86 -25.24
N GLU A 2 20.86 3.04 -23.90
CA GLU A 2 21.81 2.34 -23.01
C GLU A 2 21.57 0.82 -23.08
N PRO A 3 22.61 -0.01 -23.08
CA PRO A 3 22.48 -1.45 -23.07
C PRO A 3 21.79 -1.86 -21.78
N GLN A 4 20.59 -2.43 -21.87
CA GLN A 4 19.89 -3.00 -20.73
C GLN A 4 20.78 -4.10 -20.15
N SER A 5 21.25 -3.91 -18.91
CA SER A 5 21.94 -4.93 -18.13
C SER A 5 21.07 -6.20 -18.13
N ASN A 6 21.58 -7.27 -18.76
CA ASN A 6 20.88 -8.54 -18.95
C ASN A 6 20.84 -9.38 -17.65
N SER A 7 21.24 -8.81 -16.51
CA SER A 7 21.21 -9.49 -15.21
C SER A 7 19.81 -9.42 -14.59
N PRO A 8 19.33 -10.51 -13.98
CA PRO A 8 18.04 -10.55 -13.31
C PRO A 8 17.94 -9.44 -12.24
N LYS A 9 16.78 -8.77 -12.20
CA LYS A 9 16.50 -7.71 -11.23
C LYS A 9 16.28 -8.31 -9.84
N LYS A 10 17.03 -7.83 -8.88
CA LYS A 10 17.06 -8.32 -7.50
C LYS A 10 15.89 -7.76 -6.71
N ILE A 11 15.04 -8.64 -6.16
CA ILE A 11 13.85 -8.29 -5.39
C ILE A 11 14.05 -8.65 -3.93
N LEU A 12 13.81 -7.70 -3.04
CA LEU A 12 13.58 -7.93 -1.63
C LEU A 12 12.07 -7.85 -1.37
N PHE A 13 11.49 -8.89 -0.72
CA PHE A 13 10.07 -8.90 -0.37
C PHE A 13 9.89 -8.70 1.14
N ILE A 14 9.03 -7.75 1.54
CA ILE A 14 8.78 -7.42 2.94
C ILE A 14 7.29 -7.60 3.24
N ASP A 15 6.94 -8.69 3.96
CA ASP A 15 5.57 -9.04 4.28
C ASP A 15 5.54 -9.94 5.54
N GLU A 16 4.60 -9.71 6.46
CA GLU A 16 4.44 -10.55 7.65
C GLU A 16 3.63 -11.84 7.40
N GLN A 17 3.01 -12.00 6.21
CA GLN A 17 2.14 -13.12 5.89
C GLN A 17 2.95 -14.27 5.25
N PRO A 18 3.07 -15.46 5.91
CA PRO A 18 3.86 -16.56 5.36
C PRO A 18 3.39 -17.05 3.99
N ILE A 19 2.08 -17.02 3.73
CA ILE A 19 1.52 -17.43 2.44
C ILE A 19 1.97 -16.54 1.29
N CYS A 20 2.13 -15.23 1.54
CA CYS A 20 2.62 -14.28 0.54
C CYS A 20 4.09 -14.57 0.19
N ARG A 21 4.87 -15.02 1.17
CA ARG A 21 6.24 -15.47 0.94
C ARG A 21 6.28 -16.64 -0.03
N LEU A 22 5.56 -17.73 0.26
CA LEU A 22 5.50 -18.92 -0.58
C LEU A 22 5.00 -18.58 -2.00
N GLY A 23 3.97 -17.74 -2.09
CA GLY A 23 3.44 -17.28 -3.36
C GLY A 23 4.47 -16.49 -4.17
N MET A 24 5.23 -15.60 -3.53
CA MET A 24 6.26 -14.80 -4.21
C MET A 24 7.45 -15.66 -4.65
N GLU A 25 7.90 -16.62 -3.83
CA GLU A 25 8.95 -17.59 -4.20
C GLU A 25 8.55 -18.33 -5.48
N SER A 26 7.40 -19.01 -5.46
CA SER A 26 6.89 -19.77 -6.60
C SER A 26 6.63 -18.90 -7.85
N LEU A 27 6.25 -17.64 -7.64
CA LEU A 27 6.01 -16.71 -8.74
C LEU A 27 7.34 -16.33 -9.41
N ILE A 28 8.33 -15.89 -8.65
CA ILE A 28 9.61 -15.39 -9.18
C ILE A 28 10.38 -16.49 -9.89
N GLU A 29 10.32 -17.74 -9.44
CA GLU A 29 10.93 -18.90 -10.13
C GLU A 29 10.48 -19.05 -11.59
N ARG A 30 9.26 -18.60 -11.94
CA ARG A 30 8.72 -18.67 -13.32
C ARG A 30 9.17 -17.53 -14.22
N TYR A 31 9.82 -16.49 -13.64
CA TYR A 31 10.19 -15.27 -14.36
C TYR A 31 11.68 -14.99 -14.23
N PRO A 32 12.53 -15.55 -15.12
CA PRO A 32 13.99 -15.52 -15.00
C PRO A 32 14.61 -14.10 -15.05
N GLN A 33 13.83 -13.09 -15.47
CA GLN A 33 14.25 -11.69 -15.41
C GLN A 33 14.26 -11.12 -13.99
N PHE A 34 13.78 -11.85 -12.99
CA PHE A 34 13.80 -11.49 -11.60
C PHE A 34 14.57 -12.50 -10.75
N ASN A 35 15.19 -12.03 -9.69
CA ASN A 35 15.87 -12.83 -8.68
C ASN A 35 15.43 -12.39 -7.28
N LEU A 36 14.91 -13.31 -6.49
CA LEU A 36 14.49 -13.04 -5.12
C LEU A 36 15.70 -13.11 -4.20
N LEU A 37 16.09 -11.96 -3.64
CA LEU A 37 17.20 -11.89 -2.67
C LEU A 37 16.84 -12.46 -1.31
N GLY A 38 15.57 -12.33 -0.92
CA GLY A 38 15.10 -12.82 0.36
C GLY A 38 13.79 -12.16 0.81
N PHE A 39 13.41 -12.54 2.04
CA PHE A 39 12.21 -12.06 2.72
C PHE A 39 12.55 -11.42 4.05
N ALA A 40 11.80 -10.39 4.39
CA ALA A 40 11.80 -9.82 5.73
C ALA A 40 10.35 -9.71 6.25
N THR A 41 10.16 -9.90 7.55
CA THR A 41 8.87 -9.68 8.20
C THR A 41 8.76 -8.31 8.82
N LYS A 42 9.88 -7.60 8.95
CA LYS A 42 10.00 -6.25 9.51
C LYS A 42 11.08 -5.48 8.77
N LEU A 43 10.95 -4.16 8.79
CA LEU A 43 11.96 -3.25 8.23
C LEU A 43 13.31 -3.33 8.95
N ASP A 44 13.27 -3.60 10.26
CA ASP A 44 14.48 -3.69 11.09
C ASP A 44 15.31 -4.94 10.81
N ASP A 45 14.69 -5.97 10.18
CA ASP A 45 15.38 -7.20 9.78
C ASP A 45 16.23 -7.00 8.51
N VAL A 46 16.16 -5.80 7.88
CA VAL A 46 16.83 -5.51 6.61
C VAL A 46 17.98 -4.56 6.80
N GLU A 47 19.21 -5.07 6.61
CA GLU A 47 20.44 -4.28 6.70
C GLU A 47 20.98 -3.92 5.30
N PRO A 48 21.15 -2.61 5.00
CA PRO A 48 21.66 -2.16 3.69
C PRO A 48 23.06 -2.64 3.37
N SER A 49 23.87 -2.94 4.39
CA SER A 49 25.24 -3.42 4.24
C SER A 49 25.33 -4.84 3.69
N SER A 50 24.27 -5.64 3.86
CA SER A 50 24.26 -7.05 3.48
C SER A 50 23.57 -7.33 2.14
N ILE A 51 22.67 -6.44 1.68
CA ILE A 51 21.89 -6.64 0.45
C ILE A 51 21.74 -5.36 -0.37
N SER A 52 21.71 -5.52 -1.70
CA SER A 52 21.47 -4.42 -2.66
C SER A 52 20.36 -4.80 -3.62
N PRO A 53 19.08 -4.58 -3.24
CA PRO A 53 17.93 -4.86 -4.10
C PRO A 53 17.76 -3.77 -5.16
N ASP A 54 17.34 -4.18 -6.38
CA ASP A 54 16.84 -3.26 -7.42
C ASP A 54 15.41 -2.83 -7.11
N ILE A 55 14.63 -3.77 -6.52
CA ILE A 55 13.21 -3.59 -6.19
C ILE A 55 12.98 -4.01 -4.75
N ILE A 56 12.23 -3.21 -4.01
CA ILE A 56 11.67 -3.60 -2.72
C ILE A 56 10.16 -3.69 -2.89
N ALA A 57 9.62 -4.91 -2.84
CA ALA A 57 8.18 -5.15 -2.81
C ALA A 57 7.73 -5.24 -1.35
N ILE A 58 6.83 -4.38 -0.92
CA ILE A 58 6.46 -4.24 0.50
C ILE A 58 4.95 -4.17 0.72
N ASP A 59 4.45 -4.90 1.74
CA ASP A 59 3.13 -4.61 2.30
C ASP A 59 3.20 -3.43 3.27
N ILE A 60 2.27 -2.48 3.13
CA ILE A 60 2.19 -1.29 3.99
C ILE A 60 1.77 -1.60 5.44
N VAL A 61 1.31 -2.81 5.73
CA VAL A 61 0.90 -3.28 7.08
C VAL A 61 1.99 -4.11 7.76
N VAL A 62 3.21 -3.99 7.33
CA VAL A 62 4.33 -4.66 8.01
C VAL A 62 4.37 -4.26 9.49
N ALA A 63 4.33 -5.29 10.36
CA ALA A 63 4.10 -5.17 11.80
C ALA A 63 4.88 -4.03 12.47
N LYS A 64 4.16 -3.23 13.25
CA LYS A 64 4.67 -2.14 14.11
C LYS A 64 5.22 -0.89 13.40
N THR A 65 5.32 -0.86 12.08
CA THR A 65 5.74 0.35 11.38
C THR A 65 4.56 1.25 11.07
N ASN A 66 4.80 2.55 10.98
CA ASN A 66 3.79 3.54 10.62
C ASN A 66 3.48 3.48 9.10
N GLY A 67 3.09 2.31 8.58
CA GLY A 67 2.58 2.15 7.21
C GLY A 67 3.40 2.91 6.16
N ILE A 68 2.82 3.98 5.63
CA ILE A 68 3.42 4.82 4.58
C ILE A 68 4.74 5.49 5.02
N ARG A 69 4.95 5.74 6.33
CA ARG A 69 6.23 6.28 6.83
C ARG A 69 7.40 5.31 6.56
N ALA A 70 7.12 4.01 6.60
CA ALA A 70 8.09 2.99 6.27
C ALA A 70 8.68 3.14 4.86
N LEU A 71 7.87 3.61 3.89
CA LEU A 71 8.33 3.85 2.52
C LEU A 71 9.40 4.94 2.46
N LYS A 72 9.23 6.01 3.25
CA LYS A 72 10.23 7.09 3.35
C LYS A 72 11.54 6.60 3.98
N ASP A 73 11.44 5.74 5.00
CA ASP A 73 12.60 5.17 5.67
C ASP A 73 13.36 4.20 4.74
N LEU A 74 12.62 3.35 3.99
CA LEU A 74 13.20 2.49 2.95
C LEU A 74 13.86 3.30 1.85
N LYS A 75 13.25 4.38 1.38
CA LYS A 75 13.83 5.22 0.33
C LYS A 75 15.13 5.90 0.77
N ARG A 76 15.26 6.20 2.07
CA ARG A 76 16.52 6.71 2.63
C ARG A 76 17.58 5.61 2.76
N LYS A 77 17.18 4.41 3.20
CA LYS A 77 18.09 3.27 3.38
C LYS A 77 18.57 2.71 2.03
N PHE A 78 17.69 2.64 1.03
CA PHE A 78 17.93 2.06 -0.29
C PHE A 78 17.60 3.07 -1.39
N SER A 79 18.38 4.13 -1.51
CA SER A 79 18.12 5.26 -2.42
C SER A 79 18.02 4.85 -3.88
N HIS A 80 18.76 3.81 -4.29
CA HIS A 80 18.78 3.26 -5.64
C HIS A 80 17.61 2.31 -5.94
N ALA A 81 17.02 1.66 -4.91
CA ALA A 81 15.94 0.72 -5.11
C ALA A 81 14.62 1.40 -5.49
N SER A 82 13.87 0.77 -6.38
CA SER A 82 12.48 1.11 -6.66
C SER A 82 11.57 0.41 -5.66
N ILE A 83 10.60 1.13 -5.09
CA ILE A 83 9.66 0.57 -4.11
C ILE A 83 8.34 0.28 -4.82
N LEU A 84 7.88 -0.98 -4.78
CA LEU A 84 6.56 -1.43 -5.16
C LEU A 84 5.76 -1.78 -3.91
N VAL A 85 4.63 -1.13 -3.69
CA VAL A 85 3.69 -1.54 -2.66
C VAL A 85 2.85 -2.70 -3.17
N VAL A 86 2.80 -3.81 -2.40
CA VAL A 86 1.97 -4.99 -2.68
C VAL A 86 1.14 -5.27 -1.44
N THR A 87 -0.15 -4.97 -1.46
CA THR A 87 -0.98 -4.97 -0.26
C THR A 87 -2.42 -5.40 -0.52
N SER A 88 -3.13 -5.85 0.53
CA SER A 88 -4.58 -6.10 0.48
C SER A 88 -5.41 -4.84 0.73
N HIS A 89 -4.78 -3.69 0.95
CA HIS A 89 -5.49 -2.44 1.20
C HIS A 89 -5.92 -1.77 -0.09
N ASP A 90 -7.10 -1.12 -0.02
CA ASP A 90 -7.74 -0.48 -1.17
C ASP A 90 -6.85 0.59 -1.81
N GLU A 91 -6.59 0.43 -3.10
CA GLU A 91 -5.74 1.33 -3.87
C GLU A 91 -6.28 2.76 -3.92
N THR A 92 -7.61 2.95 -3.92
CA THR A 92 -8.23 4.27 -3.99
C THR A 92 -7.97 5.12 -2.75
N LEU A 93 -7.69 4.48 -1.62
CA LEU A 93 -7.38 5.12 -0.34
C LEU A 93 -5.88 5.32 -0.13
N PHE A 94 -5.05 4.38 -0.60
CA PHE A 94 -3.65 4.32 -0.21
C PHE A 94 -2.65 4.59 -1.33
N ALA A 95 -2.98 4.31 -2.60
CA ALA A 95 -1.99 4.38 -3.68
C ALA A 95 -1.37 5.76 -3.82
N GLU A 96 -2.18 6.83 -3.88
CA GLU A 96 -1.66 8.20 -4.01
C GLU A 96 -0.70 8.59 -2.87
N ARG A 97 -1.00 8.18 -1.63
CA ARG A 97 -0.13 8.44 -0.47
C ARG A 97 1.17 7.66 -0.54
N CYS A 98 1.12 6.41 -0.98
CA CYS A 98 2.30 5.57 -1.17
C CYS A 98 3.23 6.18 -2.23
N LEU A 99 2.67 6.64 -3.35
CA LEU A 99 3.43 7.32 -4.40
C LEU A 99 4.08 8.61 -3.90
N ARG A 100 3.33 9.45 -3.19
CA ARG A 100 3.88 10.67 -2.56
C ARG A 100 4.95 10.37 -1.51
N ALA A 101 4.91 9.20 -0.89
CA ALA A 101 5.93 8.74 0.05
C ALA A 101 7.18 8.15 -0.62
N GLY A 102 7.19 8.03 -1.96
CA GLY A 102 8.33 7.60 -2.75
C GLY A 102 8.21 6.20 -3.35
N ALA A 103 7.05 5.54 -3.24
CA ALA A 103 6.79 4.33 -4.00
C ALA A 103 6.75 4.62 -5.51
N LYS A 104 7.23 3.69 -6.32
CA LYS A 104 7.17 3.73 -7.79
C LYS A 104 6.01 2.93 -8.35
N GLY A 105 5.30 2.17 -7.51
CA GLY A 105 4.12 1.45 -7.92
C GLY A 105 3.28 0.99 -6.74
N PHE A 106 2.04 0.66 -7.06
CA PHE A 106 1.08 0.10 -6.12
C PHE A 106 0.31 -1.02 -6.81
N SER A 107 0.29 -2.21 -6.21
CA SER A 107 -0.45 -3.38 -6.67
C SER A 107 -1.24 -3.96 -5.51
N MET A 108 -2.46 -4.39 -5.76
CA MET A 108 -3.23 -5.14 -4.78
C MET A 108 -2.82 -6.62 -4.79
N LYS A 109 -2.77 -7.28 -3.62
CA LYS A 109 -2.53 -8.74 -3.52
C LYS A 109 -3.63 -9.56 -4.21
N THR A 110 -4.77 -8.96 -4.48
CA THR A 110 -5.91 -9.57 -5.21
C THR A 110 -5.84 -9.33 -6.72
N ALA A 111 -4.87 -8.57 -7.20
CA ALA A 111 -4.68 -8.34 -8.63
C ALA A 111 -4.25 -9.62 -9.36
N PRO A 112 -4.57 -9.76 -10.66
CA PRO A 112 -4.03 -10.83 -11.48
C PRO A 112 -2.49 -10.88 -11.42
N ILE A 113 -1.93 -12.10 -11.50
CA ILE A 113 -0.48 -12.31 -11.42
C ILE A 113 0.26 -11.52 -12.51
N GLU A 114 -0.32 -11.44 -13.70
CA GLU A 114 0.21 -10.72 -14.86
C GLU A 114 0.40 -9.22 -14.55
N GLU A 115 -0.55 -8.63 -13.81
CA GLU A 115 -0.45 -7.23 -13.37
C GLU A 115 0.67 -7.02 -12.36
N LEU A 116 0.88 -7.96 -11.44
CA LEU A 116 2.00 -7.90 -10.49
C LEU A 116 3.35 -8.01 -11.21
N ILE A 117 3.46 -8.91 -12.16
CA ILE A 117 4.68 -9.07 -13.00
C ILE A 117 4.93 -7.82 -13.85
N GLN A 118 3.87 -7.24 -14.43
CA GLN A 118 3.97 -5.96 -15.13
C GLN A 118 4.45 -4.85 -14.19
N ALA A 119 3.89 -4.78 -12.98
CA ALA A 119 4.28 -3.80 -11.97
C ALA A 119 5.77 -3.92 -11.60
N LEU A 120 6.25 -5.14 -11.32
CA LEU A 120 7.67 -5.42 -11.06
C LEU A 120 8.53 -4.99 -12.26
N GLY A 121 8.12 -5.30 -13.48
CA GLY A 121 8.82 -4.93 -14.71
C GLY A 121 8.87 -3.41 -14.91
N ASP A 122 7.81 -2.68 -14.63
CA ASP A 122 7.78 -1.24 -14.80
C ASP A 122 8.63 -0.53 -13.73
N VAL A 123 8.48 -0.91 -12.46
CA VAL A 123 9.28 -0.29 -11.39
C VAL A 123 10.76 -0.63 -11.49
N SER A 124 11.12 -1.80 -12.04
CA SER A 124 12.52 -2.18 -12.28
C SER A 124 13.23 -1.26 -13.28
N ARG A 125 12.47 -0.67 -14.18
CA ARG A 125 12.91 0.32 -15.17
C ARG A 125 12.75 1.77 -14.69
N GLY A 126 12.42 1.97 -13.41
CA GLY A 126 12.18 3.28 -12.82
C GLY A 126 10.85 3.93 -13.23
N ARG A 127 10.01 3.22 -14.00
CA ARG A 127 8.70 3.70 -14.44
C ARG A 127 7.68 3.63 -13.32
N LEU A 128 6.69 4.52 -13.37
CA LEU A 128 5.56 4.50 -12.46
C LEU A 128 4.57 3.40 -12.89
N TYR A 129 4.17 2.55 -11.95
CA TYR A 129 3.09 1.59 -12.17
C TYR A 129 1.84 1.95 -11.38
N LEU A 130 0.71 1.94 -12.05
CA LEU A 130 -0.64 2.06 -11.48
C LEU A 130 -1.58 1.09 -12.19
N SER A 131 -2.53 0.51 -11.46
CA SER A 131 -3.60 -0.29 -12.05
C SER A 131 -4.41 0.53 -13.07
N SER A 132 -5.11 -0.13 -13.97
CA SER A 132 -6.00 0.54 -14.93
C SER A 132 -7.09 1.35 -14.22
N LYS A 133 -7.64 0.83 -13.12
CA LYS A 133 -8.62 1.51 -12.26
C LYS A 133 -8.03 2.80 -11.66
N MET A 134 -6.83 2.74 -11.10
CA MET A 134 -6.19 3.91 -10.50
C MET A 134 -5.85 4.99 -11.55
N ARG A 135 -5.39 4.57 -12.73
CA ARG A 135 -5.14 5.50 -13.85
C ARG A 135 -6.42 6.23 -14.26
N ALA A 136 -7.52 5.49 -14.45
CA ALA A 136 -8.83 6.07 -14.78
C ALA A 136 -9.30 7.07 -13.70
N LEU A 137 -9.17 6.72 -12.42
CA LEU A 137 -9.52 7.59 -11.30
C LEU A 137 -8.71 8.90 -11.30
N ILE A 138 -7.42 8.83 -11.57
CA ILE A 138 -6.56 10.03 -11.61
C ILE A 138 -6.94 10.92 -12.80
N LEU A 139 -7.18 10.32 -13.97
CA LEU A 139 -7.59 11.08 -15.18
C LEU A 139 -8.95 11.77 -14.97
N ASN A 140 -9.93 11.05 -14.41
CA ASN A 140 -11.24 11.64 -14.10
C ASN A 140 -11.13 12.78 -13.08
N ARG A 141 -10.24 12.65 -12.08
CA ARG A 141 -10.00 13.73 -11.11
C ARG A 141 -9.36 14.98 -11.70
N ILE A 142 -8.57 14.85 -12.76
CA ILE A 142 -7.98 15.99 -13.47
C ILE A 142 -9.05 16.74 -14.27
N SER A 143 -10.04 16.01 -14.82
CA SER A 143 -11.12 16.58 -15.63
C SER A 143 -12.26 17.19 -14.81
N GLU A 144 -12.45 16.79 -13.56
CA GLU A 144 -13.56 17.24 -12.71
C GLU A 144 -13.08 18.21 -11.62
N HIS A 145 -13.50 19.46 -11.66
CA HIS A 145 -13.21 20.47 -10.62
C HIS A 145 -13.78 20.13 -9.23
N GLU A 146 -14.67 19.14 -9.11
CA GLU A 146 -15.23 18.65 -7.84
C GLU A 146 -14.24 17.81 -6.99
N ALA A 147 -13.15 17.36 -7.57
CA ALA A 147 -12.16 16.50 -6.91
C ALA A 147 -11.44 17.18 -5.73
N GLU A 148 -11.35 18.51 -5.70
CA GLU A 148 -10.65 19.24 -4.63
C GLU A 148 -11.32 19.09 -3.25
N ARG A 149 -12.66 19.08 -3.19
CA ARG A 149 -13.39 18.96 -1.92
C ARG A 149 -13.29 17.56 -1.30
N SER A 150 -13.31 16.51 -2.11
CA SER A 150 -13.14 15.12 -1.63
C SER A 150 -11.70 14.84 -1.21
N ARG A 151 -10.71 15.34 -1.98
CA ARG A 151 -9.28 15.26 -1.66
C ARG A 151 -8.97 15.85 -0.28
N SER A 152 -9.46 17.06 0.00
CA SER A 152 -9.17 17.74 1.25
C SER A 152 -9.68 17.00 2.50
N ARG A 153 -10.74 16.21 2.38
CA ARG A 153 -11.29 15.43 3.50
C ARG A 153 -10.41 14.22 3.85
N PHE A 154 -9.96 13.46 2.85
CA PHE A 154 -9.08 12.30 3.08
C PHE A 154 -7.66 12.69 3.46
N GLU A 155 -7.15 13.80 2.95
CA GLU A 155 -5.82 14.31 3.29
C GLU A 155 -5.68 14.66 4.77
N ARG A 156 -6.79 15.00 5.45
CA ARG A 156 -6.81 15.28 6.90
C ARG A 156 -6.70 14.02 7.77
N LEU A 157 -6.96 12.84 7.21
CA LEU A 157 -6.90 11.59 7.95
C LEU A 157 -5.46 11.07 8.00
N SER A 158 -5.06 10.52 9.13
CA SER A 158 -3.81 9.76 9.22
C SER A 158 -3.96 8.38 8.58
N ASP A 159 -2.84 7.72 8.26
CA ASP A 159 -2.84 6.38 7.69
C ASP A 159 -3.56 5.36 8.60
N ARG A 160 -3.41 5.50 9.93
CA ARG A 160 -4.13 4.67 10.92
C ARG A 160 -5.64 4.92 10.89
N GLU A 161 -6.08 6.16 10.71
CA GLU A 161 -7.50 6.49 10.59
C GLU A 161 -8.10 5.97 9.27
N LEU A 162 -7.32 5.97 8.17
CA LEU A 162 -7.75 5.35 6.91
C LEU A 162 -7.90 3.84 7.03
N LEU A 163 -6.97 3.17 7.72
CA LEU A 163 -7.08 1.72 8.01
C LEU A 163 -8.35 1.42 8.81
N VAL A 164 -8.66 2.23 9.82
CA VAL A 164 -9.91 2.08 10.60
C VAL A 164 -11.15 2.25 9.70
N ILE A 165 -11.16 3.24 8.80
CA ILE A 165 -12.25 3.43 7.83
C ILE A 165 -12.39 2.21 6.91
N GLN A 166 -11.30 1.69 6.39
CA GLN A 166 -11.32 0.49 5.55
C GLN A 166 -11.91 -0.72 6.29
N HIS A 167 -11.52 -0.96 7.53
CA HIS A 167 -12.10 -2.05 8.32
C HIS A 167 -13.59 -1.82 8.63
N ILE A 168 -14.01 -0.57 8.88
CA ILE A 168 -15.43 -0.24 9.04
C ILE A 168 -16.20 -0.52 7.74
N SER A 169 -15.64 -0.23 6.57
CA SER A 169 -16.29 -0.53 5.28
C SER A 169 -16.46 -2.03 5.04
N GLN A 170 -15.61 -2.85 5.65
CA GLN A 170 -15.70 -4.32 5.67
C GLN A 170 -16.68 -4.84 6.74
N SER A 171 -17.47 -3.96 7.36
CA SER A 171 -18.44 -4.27 8.43
C SER A 171 -17.82 -4.85 9.70
N MET A 172 -16.53 -4.65 9.95
CA MET A 172 -15.86 -5.08 11.17
C MET A 172 -16.28 -4.26 12.39
N ASP A 173 -16.49 -4.94 13.51
CA ASP A 173 -16.74 -4.28 14.79
C ASP A 173 -15.44 -3.76 15.44
N ASN A 174 -15.55 -3.01 16.56
CA ASN A 174 -14.39 -2.44 17.22
C ASN A 174 -13.42 -3.50 17.77
N ARG A 175 -13.90 -4.69 18.15
CA ARG A 175 -13.08 -5.79 18.68
C ARG A 175 -12.28 -6.43 17.56
N GLU A 176 -12.92 -6.68 16.44
CA GLU A 176 -12.31 -7.24 15.22
C GLU A 176 -11.22 -6.30 14.69
N ILE A 177 -11.54 -5.00 14.58
CA ILE A 177 -10.57 -3.98 14.14
C ILE A 177 -9.37 -3.92 15.11
N ALA A 178 -9.64 -3.91 16.42
CA ALA A 178 -8.59 -3.87 17.44
C ALA A 178 -7.66 -5.08 17.34
N LYS A 179 -8.22 -6.29 17.14
CA LYS A 179 -7.48 -7.53 16.93
C LYS A 179 -6.64 -7.47 15.65
N GLN A 180 -7.25 -7.04 14.53
CA GLN A 180 -6.58 -6.93 13.24
C GLN A 180 -5.42 -5.92 13.26
N MET A 181 -5.63 -4.78 13.88
CA MET A 181 -4.63 -3.71 13.97
C MET A 181 -3.64 -3.90 15.14
N LYS A 182 -3.81 -4.95 15.98
CA LYS A 182 -2.99 -5.24 17.17
C LYS A 182 -2.91 -4.06 18.15
N ILE A 183 -4.05 -3.39 18.40
CA ILE A 183 -4.20 -2.27 19.34
C ILE A 183 -5.42 -2.44 20.25
N SER A 184 -5.58 -1.61 21.27
CA SER A 184 -6.72 -1.69 22.18
C SER A 184 -8.03 -1.21 21.55
N ILE A 185 -9.18 -1.73 22.03
CA ILE A 185 -10.52 -1.26 21.63
C ILE A 185 -10.66 0.25 21.91
N LYS A 186 -10.15 0.71 23.06
CA LYS A 186 -10.15 2.13 23.43
C LYS A 186 -9.39 3.00 22.42
N THR A 187 -8.31 2.47 21.83
CA THR A 187 -7.57 3.15 20.78
C THR A 187 -8.40 3.24 19.49
N ILE A 188 -9.16 2.20 19.13
CA ILE A 188 -10.08 2.23 17.98
C ILE A 188 -11.17 3.27 18.20
N GLU A 189 -11.78 3.33 19.38
CA GLU A 189 -12.79 4.34 19.72
C GLU A 189 -12.24 5.76 19.60
N SER A 190 -11.01 5.97 20.05
CA SER A 190 -10.28 7.23 19.90
C SER A 190 -10.08 7.59 18.41
N HIS A 191 -9.67 6.64 17.58
CA HIS A 191 -9.56 6.85 16.12
C HIS A 191 -10.91 7.19 15.50
N ARG A 192 -11.97 6.44 15.81
CA ARG A 192 -13.34 6.72 15.32
C ARG A 192 -13.81 8.12 15.69
N SER A 193 -13.55 8.57 16.92
CA SER A 193 -13.88 9.92 17.37
C SER A 193 -13.13 10.99 16.56
N ARG A 194 -11.81 10.82 16.37
CA ARG A 194 -11.00 11.75 15.56
C ARG A 194 -11.43 11.78 14.10
N ILE A 195 -11.76 10.62 13.51
CA ILE A 195 -12.27 10.54 12.14
C ILE A 195 -13.55 11.34 12.00
N LYS A 196 -14.52 11.14 12.92
CA LYS A 196 -15.78 11.90 12.92
C LYS A 196 -15.52 13.40 12.97
N SER A 197 -14.68 13.84 13.88
CA SER A 197 -14.32 15.25 14.00
C SER A 197 -13.71 15.81 12.73
N LYS A 198 -12.71 15.11 12.14
CA LYS A 198 -12.01 15.54 10.92
C LYS A 198 -12.91 15.56 9.68
N LEU A 199 -13.84 14.64 9.60
CA LEU A 199 -14.80 14.51 8.49
C LEU A 199 -16.10 15.28 8.74
N GLN A 200 -16.26 15.92 9.91
CA GLN A 200 -17.47 16.64 10.33
C GLN A 200 -18.72 15.75 10.31
N LEU A 201 -18.59 14.52 10.83
CA LEU A 201 -19.68 13.56 10.92
C LEU A 201 -20.30 13.62 12.32
N SER A 202 -21.64 13.71 12.37
CA SER A 202 -22.40 13.96 13.61
C SER A 202 -22.61 12.69 14.43
N SER A 203 -22.61 11.50 13.80
CA SER A 203 -22.95 10.26 14.50
C SER A 203 -22.03 9.08 14.10
N PRO A 204 -21.96 8.02 14.94
CA PRO A 204 -21.32 6.77 14.56
C PRO A 204 -21.90 6.12 13.30
N SER A 205 -23.23 6.22 13.12
CA SER A 205 -23.93 5.69 11.95
C SER A 205 -23.55 6.43 10.66
N GLU A 206 -23.28 7.72 10.73
CA GLU A 206 -22.77 8.48 9.59
C GLU A 206 -21.37 8.04 9.19
N LEU A 207 -20.51 7.71 10.16
CA LEU A 207 -19.18 7.17 9.88
C LEU A 207 -19.26 5.83 9.16
N VAL A 208 -20.15 4.93 9.60
CA VAL A 208 -20.36 3.64 8.94
C VAL A 208 -20.87 3.84 7.50
N ARG A 209 -21.92 4.68 7.31
CA ARG A 209 -22.42 5.00 5.97
C ARG A 209 -21.37 5.64 5.07
N PHE A 210 -20.54 6.50 5.63
CA PHE A 210 -19.41 7.11 4.91
C PHE A 210 -18.41 6.06 4.45
N ALA A 211 -17.99 5.16 5.35
CA ALA A 211 -17.05 4.07 5.03
C ALA A 211 -17.60 3.13 3.95
N MET A 212 -18.88 2.73 4.05
CA MET A 212 -19.53 1.88 3.05
C MET A 212 -19.64 2.53 1.66
N ARG A 213 -19.91 3.85 1.59
CA ARG A 213 -19.92 4.57 0.30
C ARG A 213 -18.55 4.60 -0.39
N LEU A 214 -17.46 4.53 0.36
CA LEU A 214 -16.13 4.45 -0.23
C LEU A 214 -15.91 3.12 -0.94
N GLN A 215 -16.37 2.04 -0.35
CA GLN A 215 -16.30 0.72 -0.97
C GLN A 215 -17.15 0.66 -2.25
N ASN A 216 -18.36 1.25 -2.24
CA ASN A 216 -19.26 1.24 -3.39
C ASN A 216 -18.85 2.20 -4.54
N LYS A 217 -18.01 3.21 -4.30
CA LYS A 217 -17.42 4.06 -5.36
C LYS A 217 -16.17 3.44 -5.99
N ALA A 218 -15.74 2.31 -5.46
CA ALA A 218 -14.61 1.53 -5.98
C ALA A 218 -15.03 0.48 -7.03
N PHE A 219 -16.35 0.38 -7.34
CA PHE A 219 -16.90 -0.47 -8.41
C PHE A 219 -17.48 0.37 -9.53
#